data_f6d33b872ae11c17079991473414ba81
#
_entry.id   f6d33b872ae11c17079991473414ba81
#
_cell.length_a   1.000
_cell.length_b   1.000
_cell.length_c   1.000
_cell.angle_alpha   90.00
_cell.angle_beta   90.00
_cell.angle_gamma   90.00
#
_symmetry.space_group_name_H-M   'P 1'
#
loop_
_entity.id
_entity.type
_entity.pdbx_description
1 polymer ?
#
loop_
_entity_poly.entity_id
_entity_poly.type
_entity_poly.pdbx_seq_one_letter_code
_entity_poly.pdbx_strand_id
1 'polypeptide(L)'
;QTCALPISLDPVLKEELANNQDEEALKDAFGANLSFGTAGMRGVLGAGPNRMNVYTVRQATEGLAQLIEEAGQAAKDRGVAISYDSRHYSPEFAMEAALVLGHHGIKSYVFESLRPTPELSFAVRYLNTYAGIMITASHNPAAYNGYKVYGEDGGQMPPEDADKLTEFVRAVENPLTVEVGDKTELLGSGVVEIIGDRVDQAYLEEMKAVTINPELVKEMAEQVSIVFTPLHGTGMYLGLKALNQAGFNTIHVVEEQAKADGDFPTVKSPNPESAAAFDLAEQLAKKVEADILLGTDPDADRLGAKVRTSKGDYQLLTGNQIASLMLDYILNAKLELNQLPKNGVAVKSIVSTNFADAILSHYGLEAVEVLTGFKFIAEKIQEYEETGSKTFLMGFE
;
A
#
# COMPACT_ATOMS: atom_id res chain seq x y z
N GLN A 1 29.49 -18.89 24.23
CA GLN A 1 28.36 -19.68 24.77
C GLN A 1 27.47 -20.04 23.60
N THR A 2 27.52 -21.31 23.16
CA THR A 2 26.53 -21.85 22.23
C THR A 2 25.19 -21.91 22.96
N CYS A 3 24.41 -20.88 22.87
CA CYS A 3 23.00 -20.92 23.23
C CYS A 3 22.34 -21.92 22.29
N ALA A 4 21.85 -23.05 22.83
CA ALA A 4 21.09 -23.99 22.02
C ALA A 4 19.87 -23.26 21.45
N LEU A 5 19.76 -23.18 20.12
CA LEU A 5 18.59 -22.58 19.48
C LEU A 5 17.34 -23.37 19.90
N PRO A 6 16.22 -22.72 20.22
CA PRO A 6 14.98 -23.41 20.57
C PRO A 6 14.59 -24.44 19.52
N ILE A 7 14.14 -25.62 19.95
CA ILE A 7 13.68 -26.68 19.03
C ILE A 7 12.50 -26.19 18.19
N SER A 8 11.70 -25.28 18.74
CA SER A 8 10.51 -24.69 18.13
C SER A 8 10.80 -23.52 17.17
N LEU A 9 12.07 -23.14 16.97
CA LEU A 9 12.40 -22.07 16.02
C LEU A 9 12.11 -22.51 14.60
N ASP A 10 11.58 -21.57 13.80
CA ASP A 10 11.36 -21.78 12.36
C ASP A 10 12.61 -22.38 11.70
N PRO A 11 12.47 -23.45 10.91
CA PRO A 11 13.63 -24.17 10.35
C PRO A 11 14.54 -23.30 9.49
N VAL A 12 13.98 -22.38 8.70
CA VAL A 12 14.75 -21.48 7.82
C VAL A 12 15.57 -20.51 8.65
N LEU A 13 14.95 -19.87 9.65
CA LEU A 13 15.65 -18.95 10.56
C LEU A 13 16.70 -19.65 11.40
N LYS A 14 16.44 -20.92 11.77
CA LYS A 14 17.39 -21.73 12.50
C LYS A 14 18.63 -22.07 11.66
N GLU A 15 18.43 -22.41 10.39
CA GLU A 15 19.51 -22.68 9.45
C GLU A 15 20.32 -21.42 9.15
N GLU A 16 19.66 -20.28 8.94
CA GLU A 16 20.29 -18.96 8.76
C GLU A 16 21.23 -18.66 9.95
N LEU A 17 20.73 -18.78 11.19
CA LEU A 17 21.52 -18.51 12.39
C LEU A 17 22.69 -19.49 12.56
N ALA A 18 22.50 -20.77 12.22
CA ALA A 18 23.54 -21.76 12.31
C ALA A 18 24.70 -21.50 11.33
N ASN A 19 24.40 -20.93 10.17
CA ASN A 19 25.36 -20.66 9.11
C ASN A 19 25.96 -19.24 9.18
N ASN A 20 25.36 -18.33 9.93
CA ASN A 20 25.82 -16.95 10.03
C ASN A 20 26.99 -16.82 11.01
N GLN A 21 28.16 -16.46 10.49
CA GLN A 21 29.39 -16.21 11.25
C GLN A 21 29.78 -14.72 11.28
N ASP A 22 28.98 -13.84 10.69
CA ASP A 22 29.22 -12.41 10.69
C ASP A 22 28.78 -11.81 12.04
N GLU A 23 29.74 -11.48 12.89
CA GLU A 23 29.49 -10.93 14.22
C GLU A 23 28.82 -9.56 14.16
N GLU A 24 29.10 -8.73 13.15
CA GLU A 24 28.48 -7.41 13.00
C GLU A 24 27.00 -7.58 12.58
N ALA A 25 26.72 -8.46 11.61
CA ALA A 25 25.37 -8.77 11.19
C ALA A 25 24.54 -9.37 12.34
N LEU A 26 25.10 -10.27 13.13
CA LEU A 26 24.45 -10.84 14.31
C LEU A 26 24.20 -9.78 15.38
N LYS A 27 25.16 -8.88 15.63
CA LYS A 27 25.01 -7.79 16.58
C LYS A 27 23.91 -6.82 16.15
N ASP A 28 23.80 -6.52 14.87
CA ASP A 28 22.73 -5.69 14.32
C ASP A 28 21.37 -6.41 14.45
N ALA A 29 21.31 -7.69 14.13
CA ALA A 29 20.08 -8.48 14.18
C ALA A 29 19.51 -8.67 15.60
N PHE A 30 20.40 -8.74 16.62
CA PHE A 30 20.04 -9.06 18.00
C PHE A 30 20.29 -7.92 19.00
N GLY A 31 20.90 -6.83 18.58
CA GLY A 31 21.26 -5.70 19.44
C GLY A 31 20.09 -4.76 19.80
N ALA A 32 18.99 -4.84 19.08
CA ALA A 32 17.79 -4.07 19.28
C ALA A 32 16.54 -4.87 18.88
N ASN A 33 15.37 -4.37 19.25
CA ASN A 33 14.11 -4.87 18.67
C ASN A 33 13.73 -4.01 17.46
N LEU A 34 13.10 -4.63 16.46
CA LEU A 34 12.52 -3.91 15.35
C LEU A 34 11.47 -2.93 15.88
N SER A 35 11.63 -1.65 15.54
CA SER A 35 10.73 -0.63 16.03
C SER A 35 9.36 -0.75 15.37
N PHE A 36 8.32 -0.88 16.18
CA PHE A 36 6.97 -0.63 15.74
C PHE A 36 6.66 0.85 16.00
N GLY A 37 6.42 1.60 14.95
CA GLY A 37 6.16 3.04 15.00
C GLY A 37 4.78 3.39 14.43
N THR A 38 4.51 4.68 14.32
CA THR A 38 3.21 5.21 13.85
C THR A 38 2.81 4.79 12.42
N ALA A 39 3.73 4.19 11.66
CA ALA A 39 3.46 3.65 10.32
C ALA A 39 3.54 2.11 10.26
N GLY A 40 3.58 1.43 11.42
CA GLY A 40 3.84 0.01 11.53
C GLY A 40 5.33 -0.30 11.71
N MET A 41 5.79 -1.45 11.21
CA MET A 41 7.21 -1.84 11.25
C MET A 41 7.74 -2.13 9.86
N ARG A 42 9.04 -1.89 9.66
CA ARG A 42 9.76 -2.18 8.42
C ARG A 42 11.20 -2.56 8.73
N GLY A 43 11.70 -3.62 8.13
CA GLY A 43 13.06 -4.07 8.36
C GLY A 43 13.55 -5.05 7.31
N VAL A 44 14.81 -5.40 7.42
CA VAL A 44 15.43 -6.47 6.62
C VAL A 44 14.85 -7.81 7.06
N LEU A 45 14.57 -8.69 6.09
CA LEU A 45 14.17 -10.08 6.34
C LEU A 45 15.32 -10.86 7.01
N GLY A 46 15.01 -11.74 7.94
CA GLY A 46 15.98 -12.62 8.54
C GLY A 46 15.74 -12.94 10.01
N ALA A 47 16.67 -13.67 10.60
CA ALA A 47 16.62 -14.08 11.98
C ALA A 47 17.07 -12.97 12.94
N GLY A 48 16.31 -12.79 14.00
CA GLY A 48 16.59 -11.82 15.07
C GLY A 48 15.44 -10.86 15.36
N PRO A 49 15.42 -10.26 16.55
CA PRO A 49 14.36 -9.33 16.96
C PRO A 49 14.39 -7.99 16.19
N ASN A 50 15.53 -7.63 15.57
CA ASN A 50 15.66 -6.45 14.71
C ASN A 50 15.50 -6.80 13.22
N ARG A 51 14.72 -7.83 12.90
CA ARG A 51 14.45 -8.31 11.55
C ARG A 51 12.97 -8.56 11.35
N MET A 52 12.55 -8.49 10.08
CA MET A 52 11.23 -8.97 9.68
C MET A 52 11.28 -10.49 9.56
N ASN A 53 10.48 -11.16 10.36
CA ASN A 53 10.31 -12.61 10.35
C ASN A 53 8.96 -12.99 10.98
N VAL A 54 8.65 -14.27 10.98
CA VAL A 54 7.39 -14.80 11.52
C VAL A 54 7.13 -14.36 12.96
N TYR A 55 8.17 -14.27 13.80
CA TYR A 55 8.00 -13.91 15.23
C TYR A 55 7.75 -12.43 15.45
N THR A 56 8.39 -11.55 14.67
CA THR A 56 8.12 -10.11 14.74
C THR A 56 6.74 -9.79 14.18
N VAL A 57 6.27 -10.54 13.17
CA VAL A 57 4.88 -10.45 12.67
C VAL A 57 3.89 -10.94 13.73
N ARG A 58 4.14 -12.07 14.40
CA ARG A 58 3.33 -12.56 15.52
C ARG A 58 3.24 -11.53 16.63
N GLN A 59 4.36 -10.94 17.03
CA GLN A 59 4.41 -9.92 18.08
C GLN A 59 3.54 -8.70 17.73
N ALA A 60 3.66 -8.20 16.51
CA ALA A 60 2.86 -7.06 16.05
C ALA A 60 1.37 -7.41 16.01
N THR A 61 1.04 -8.61 15.54
CA THR A 61 -0.34 -9.07 15.43
C THR A 61 -0.96 -9.40 16.78
N GLU A 62 -0.20 -9.93 17.71
CA GLU A 62 -0.62 -10.13 19.11
C GLU A 62 -1.01 -8.80 19.76
N GLY A 63 -0.18 -7.77 19.58
CA GLY A 63 -0.52 -6.42 20.07
C GLY A 63 -1.79 -5.88 19.43
N LEU A 64 -1.99 -6.09 18.12
CA LEU A 64 -3.23 -5.70 17.45
C LEU A 64 -4.44 -6.49 17.95
N ALA A 65 -4.27 -7.80 18.18
CA ALA A 65 -5.33 -8.64 18.74
C ALA A 65 -5.79 -8.14 20.12
N GLN A 66 -4.85 -7.79 21.00
CA GLN A 66 -5.14 -7.24 22.33
C GLN A 66 -5.85 -5.88 22.25
N LEU A 67 -5.47 -5.01 21.33
CA LEU A 67 -6.16 -3.75 21.06
C LEU A 67 -7.61 -3.98 20.62
N ILE A 68 -7.85 -4.95 19.73
CA ILE A 68 -9.19 -5.31 19.26
C ILE A 68 -10.02 -5.95 20.39
N GLU A 69 -9.42 -6.78 21.24
CA GLU A 69 -10.08 -7.35 22.42
C GLU A 69 -10.53 -6.29 23.41
N GLU A 70 -9.71 -5.27 23.64
CA GLU A 70 -10.09 -4.12 24.48
C GLU A 70 -11.30 -3.36 23.90
N ALA A 71 -11.37 -3.25 22.56
CA ALA A 71 -12.51 -2.64 21.87
C ALA A 71 -13.80 -3.51 21.92
N GLY A 72 -13.68 -4.79 22.28
CA GLY A 72 -14.78 -5.69 22.58
C GLY A 72 -15.25 -6.57 21.43
N GLN A 73 -16.33 -7.35 21.69
CA GLN A 73 -16.78 -8.40 20.76
C GLN A 73 -17.20 -7.86 19.39
N ALA A 74 -17.83 -6.70 19.32
CA ALA A 74 -18.23 -6.11 18.06
C ALA A 74 -17.03 -5.80 17.13
N ALA A 75 -15.89 -5.38 17.70
CA ALA A 75 -14.66 -5.18 16.95
C ALA A 75 -14.07 -6.51 16.46
N LYS A 76 -14.09 -7.54 17.29
CA LYS A 76 -13.65 -8.91 16.91
C LYS A 76 -14.49 -9.47 15.76
N ASP A 77 -15.80 -9.28 15.78
CA ASP A 77 -16.73 -9.76 14.77
C ASP A 77 -16.57 -9.03 13.44
N ARG A 78 -16.27 -7.74 13.46
CA ARG A 78 -15.90 -6.96 12.28
C ARG A 78 -14.58 -7.43 11.69
N GLY A 79 -13.61 -7.73 12.53
CA GLY A 79 -12.36 -8.36 12.15
C GLY A 79 -11.37 -7.46 11.42
N VAL A 80 -10.47 -8.07 10.65
CA VAL A 80 -9.33 -7.41 10.00
C VAL A 80 -9.21 -7.84 8.55
N ALA A 81 -9.09 -6.87 7.63
CA ALA A 81 -8.73 -7.12 6.23
C ALA A 81 -7.21 -7.21 6.08
N ILE A 82 -6.70 -8.18 5.31
CA ILE A 82 -5.26 -8.43 5.20
C ILE A 82 -4.88 -8.55 3.72
N SER A 83 -3.97 -7.69 3.27
CA SER A 83 -3.39 -7.73 1.94
C SER A 83 -1.86 -7.75 2.00
N TYR A 84 -1.24 -8.06 0.88
CA TYR A 84 0.21 -8.20 0.78
C TYR A 84 0.71 -7.93 -0.64
N ASP A 85 1.99 -7.55 -0.75
CA ASP A 85 2.67 -7.31 -2.02
C ASP A 85 3.44 -8.55 -2.54
N SER A 86 4.29 -8.34 -3.54
CA SER A 86 5.06 -9.40 -4.19
C SER A 86 6.34 -9.84 -3.45
N ARG A 87 6.66 -9.23 -2.31
CA ARG A 87 7.91 -9.48 -1.58
C ARG A 87 7.97 -10.88 -1.00
N HIS A 88 9.20 -11.35 -0.78
CA HIS A 88 9.45 -12.62 -0.10
C HIS A 88 8.74 -12.65 1.26
N TYR A 89 8.12 -13.76 1.56
CA TYR A 89 7.34 -14.03 2.78
C TYR A 89 6.07 -13.17 2.97
N SER A 90 5.70 -12.30 2.02
CA SER A 90 4.48 -11.49 2.17
C SER A 90 3.21 -12.33 2.31
N PRO A 91 2.97 -13.37 1.48
CA PRO A 91 1.81 -14.25 1.65
C PRO A 91 1.84 -15.03 2.97
N GLU A 92 3.02 -15.52 3.38
CA GLU A 92 3.22 -16.27 4.62
C GLU A 92 2.94 -15.38 5.83
N PHE A 93 3.47 -14.15 5.85
CA PHE A 93 3.24 -13.20 6.94
C PHE A 93 1.77 -12.76 7.02
N ALA A 94 1.09 -12.59 5.89
CA ALA A 94 -0.33 -12.27 5.85
C ALA A 94 -1.17 -13.41 6.46
N MET A 95 -0.89 -14.66 6.09
CA MET A 95 -1.56 -15.81 6.68
C MET A 95 -1.22 -15.97 8.16
N GLU A 96 0.03 -15.80 8.54
CA GLU A 96 0.46 -15.88 9.95
C GLU A 96 -0.27 -14.86 10.83
N ALA A 97 -0.41 -13.63 10.35
CA ALA A 97 -1.21 -12.61 11.04
C ALA A 97 -2.68 -13.07 11.22
N ALA A 98 -3.28 -13.65 10.17
CA ALA A 98 -4.63 -14.19 10.27
C ALA A 98 -4.75 -15.34 11.29
N LEU A 99 -3.72 -16.18 11.41
CA LEU A 99 -3.72 -17.28 12.38
C LEU A 99 -3.57 -16.80 13.82
N VAL A 100 -2.77 -15.75 14.07
CA VAL A 100 -2.70 -15.10 15.40
C VAL A 100 -4.07 -14.48 15.75
N LEU A 101 -4.65 -13.70 14.87
CA LEU A 101 -5.99 -13.10 15.07
C LEU A 101 -7.05 -14.18 15.31
N GLY A 102 -6.99 -15.26 14.55
CA GLY A 102 -7.91 -16.39 14.67
C GLY A 102 -7.80 -17.12 16.01
N HIS A 103 -6.60 -17.22 16.61
CA HIS A 103 -6.41 -17.75 17.97
C HIS A 103 -7.20 -16.94 18.99
N HIS A 104 -7.25 -15.61 18.83
CA HIS A 104 -8.06 -14.71 19.64
C HIS A 104 -9.56 -14.69 19.27
N GLY A 105 -9.98 -15.50 18.29
CA GLY A 105 -11.37 -15.50 17.80
C GLY A 105 -11.75 -14.21 17.07
N ILE A 106 -10.76 -13.50 16.49
CA ILE A 106 -10.96 -12.30 15.69
C ILE A 106 -11.08 -12.72 14.22
N LYS A 107 -12.14 -12.27 13.54
CA LYS A 107 -12.35 -12.56 12.13
C LYS A 107 -11.28 -11.92 11.26
N SER A 108 -10.85 -12.62 10.21
CA SER A 108 -9.87 -12.11 9.26
C SER A 108 -10.31 -12.36 7.83
N TYR A 109 -10.07 -11.38 6.96
CA TYR A 109 -10.36 -11.43 5.53
C TYR A 109 -9.02 -11.30 4.78
N VAL A 110 -8.49 -12.41 4.29
CA VAL A 110 -7.17 -12.47 3.64
C VAL A 110 -7.36 -12.53 2.13
N PHE A 111 -6.71 -11.63 1.39
CA PHE A 111 -6.74 -11.72 -0.07
C PHE A 111 -6.07 -13.01 -0.56
N GLU A 112 -6.67 -13.65 -1.55
CA GLU A 112 -6.20 -14.92 -2.15
C GLU A 112 -4.85 -14.80 -2.85
N SER A 113 -4.54 -13.60 -3.34
CA SER A 113 -3.28 -13.24 -3.96
C SER A 113 -2.95 -11.78 -3.69
N LEU A 114 -1.75 -11.35 -4.05
CA LEU A 114 -1.30 -9.98 -3.82
C LEU A 114 -2.31 -8.95 -4.35
N ARG A 115 -2.56 -7.91 -3.56
CA ARG A 115 -3.42 -6.77 -3.93
C ARG A 115 -2.78 -5.46 -3.47
N PRO A 116 -3.07 -4.36 -4.18
CA PRO A 116 -2.46 -3.06 -3.89
C PRO A 116 -2.94 -2.45 -2.58
N THR A 117 -2.09 -1.63 -1.98
CA THR A 117 -2.40 -0.88 -0.76
C THR A 117 -3.71 -0.08 -0.86
N PRO A 118 -4.01 0.64 -1.97
CA PRO A 118 -5.28 1.36 -2.07
C PRO A 118 -6.51 0.44 -2.07
N GLU A 119 -6.40 -0.79 -2.57
CA GLU A 119 -7.50 -1.74 -2.48
C GLU A 119 -7.69 -2.27 -1.05
N LEU A 120 -6.63 -2.46 -0.27
CA LEU A 120 -6.77 -2.77 1.15
C LEU A 120 -7.53 -1.65 1.88
N SER A 121 -7.15 -0.39 1.65
CA SER A 121 -7.86 0.77 2.21
C SER A 121 -9.35 0.74 1.88
N PHE A 122 -9.69 0.45 0.63
CA PHE A 122 -11.07 0.26 0.20
C PHE A 122 -11.74 -0.95 0.89
N ALA A 123 -11.06 -2.09 0.96
CA ALA A 123 -11.58 -3.32 1.55
C ALA A 123 -11.96 -3.15 3.03
N VAL A 124 -11.16 -2.40 3.80
CA VAL A 124 -11.47 -2.09 5.21
C VAL A 124 -12.84 -1.42 5.32
N ARG A 125 -13.12 -0.40 4.51
CA ARG A 125 -14.41 0.29 4.50
C ARG A 125 -15.54 -0.56 3.90
N TYR A 126 -15.29 -1.21 2.78
CA TYR A 126 -16.28 -2.03 2.08
C TYR A 126 -16.76 -3.23 2.90
N LEU A 127 -15.85 -3.90 3.59
CA LEU A 127 -16.16 -5.03 4.48
C LEU A 127 -16.54 -4.59 5.90
N ASN A 128 -16.41 -3.28 6.20
CA ASN A 128 -16.62 -2.70 7.53
C ASN A 128 -15.75 -3.37 8.59
N THR A 129 -14.50 -3.67 8.27
CA THR A 129 -13.56 -4.25 9.24
C THR A 129 -13.10 -3.21 10.26
N TYR A 130 -12.68 -3.68 11.44
CA TYR A 130 -12.18 -2.81 12.51
C TYR A 130 -10.79 -2.27 12.19
N ALA A 131 -9.98 -3.05 11.47
CA ALA A 131 -8.63 -2.67 11.07
C ALA A 131 -8.26 -3.32 9.72
N GLY A 132 -7.12 -2.89 9.18
CA GLY A 132 -6.47 -3.51 8.02
C GLY A 132 -4.99 -3.77 8.27
N ILE A 133 -4.44 -4.78 7.62
CA ILE A 133 -3.01 -5.09 7.62
C ILE A 133 -2.51 -5.12 6.18
N MET A 134 -1.43 -4.39 5.89
CA MET A 134 -0.70 -4.48 4.62
C MET A 134 0.71 -4.98 4.86
N ILE A 135 1.05 -6.13 4.28
CA ILE A 135 2.40 -6.69 4.32
C ILE A 135 3.17 -6.18 3.11
N THR A 136 4.01 -5.18 3.34
CA THR A 136 4.79 -4.49 2.29
C THR A 136 5.92 -3.67 2.88
N ALA A 137 6.98 -3.47 2.12
CA ALA A 137 7.99 -2.45 2.37
C ALA A 137 8.02 -1.40 1.24
N SER A 138 6.89 -1.21 0.50
CA SER A 138 6.77 -0.24 -0.59
C SER A 138 7.92 -0.40 -1.61
N HIS A 139 8.66 0.64 -1.90
CA HIS A 139 9.76 0.67 -2.87
C HIS A 139 11.14 0.32 -2.29
N ASN A 140 11.24 -0.16 -1.05
CA ASN A 140 12.53 -0.58 -0.47
C ASN A 140 13.16 -1.74 -1.27
N PRO A 141 14.49 -1.95 -1.16
CA PRO A 141 15.15 -3.10 -1.78
C PRO A 141 14.52 -4.46 -1.39
N ALA A 142 14.80 -5.49 -2.19
CA ALA A 142 14.25 -6.84 -2.06
C ALA A 142 14.45 -7.51 -0.67
N ALA A 143 15.55 -7.16 0.00
CA ALA A 143 15.85 -7.68 1.33
C ALA A 143 14.88 -7.21 2.45
N TYR A 144 14.02 -6.23 2.17
CA TYR A 144 13.11 -5.64 3.15
C TYR A 144 11.69 -6.21 3.03
N ASN A 145 11.01 -6.29 4.16
CA ASN A 145 9.56 -6.38 4.23
C ASN A 145 9.03 -5.50 5.38
N GLY A 146 7.71 -5.41 5.53
CA GLY A 146 7.08 -4.58 6.54
C GLY A 146 5.66 -4.99 6.84
N TYR A 147 5.09 -4.35 7.85
CA TYR A 147 3.75 -4.60 8.37
C TYR A 147 3.13 -3.25 8.71
N LYS A 148 2.17 -2.80 7.93
CA LYS A 148 1.44 -1.54 8.12
C LYS A 148 0.05 -1.84 8.67
N VAL A 149 -0.45 -1.01 9.59
CA VAL A 149 -1.80 -1.13 10.16
C VAL A 149 -2.66 0.05 9.73
N TYR A 150 -3.89 -0.24 9.35
CA TYR A 150 -4.91 0.68 8.89
C TYR A 150 -6.07 0.69 9.88
N GLY A 151 -6.65 1.86 10.13
CA GLY A 151 -7.85 2.05 10.94
C GLY A 151 -9.14 1.71 10.18
N GLU A 152 -10.26 1.80 10.87
CA GLU A 152 -11.59 1.50 10.32
C GLU A 152 -12.06 2.46 9.21
N ASP A 153 -11.44 3.63 9.13
CA ASP A 153 -11.61 4.62 8.06
C ASP A 153 -10.91 4.23 6.75
N GLY A 154 -10.06 3.19 6.76
CA GLY A 154 -9.22 2.77 5.65
C GLY A 154 -7.93 3.60 5.50
N GLY A 155 -7.68 4.56 6.36
CA GLY A 155 -6.41 5.28 6.46
C GLY A 155 -5.37 4.51 7.28
N GLN A 156 -4.07 4.82 7.12
CA GLN A 156 -3.09 4.34 8.09
C GLN A 156 -3.46 4.87 9.47
N MET A 157 -3.31 3.99 10.47
CA MET A 157 -3.69 4.29 11.84
C MET A 157 -3.12 5.63 12.32
N PRO A 158 -3.96 6.54 12.87
CA PRO A 158 -3.51 7.85 13.34
C PRO A 158 -2.51 7.71 14.49
N PRO A 159 -1.69 8.75 14.79
CA PRO A 159 -0.62 8.64 15.78
C PRO A 159 -1.07 8.18 17.16
N GLU A 160 -2.22 8.65 17.64
CA GLU A 160 -2.74 8.30 18.97
C GLU A 160 -3.07 6.82 19.09
N ASP A 161 -3.77 6.27 18.11
CA ASP A 161 -4.11 4.83 18.07
C ASP A 161 -2.87 3.97 17.81
N ALA A 162 -1.95 4.44 16.96
CA ALA A 162 -0.70 3.77 16.69
C ALA A 162 0.23 3.73 17.94
N ASP A 163 0.21 4.75 18.76
CA ASP A 163 0.96 4.77 20.03
C ASP A 163 0.37 3.75 20.99
N LYS A 164 -0.96 3.67 21.11
CA LYS A 164 -1.64 2.66 21.91
C LYS A 164 -1.34 1.24 21.42
N LEU A 165 -1.42 1.00 20.12
CA LEU A 165 -1.02 -0.27 19.51
C LEU A 165 0.44 -0.61 19.83
N THR A 166 1.33 0.38 19.75
CA THR A 166 2.76 0.21 20.05
C THR A 166 2.98 -0.22 21.50
N GLU A 167 2.18 0.26 22.45
CA GLU A 167 2.24 -0.18 23.85
C GLU A 167 1.89 -1.66 23.98
N PHE A 168 0.81 -2.13 23.33
CA PHE A 168 0.45 -3.55 23.31
C PHE A 168 1.52 -4.42 22.66
N VAL A 169 2.08 -3.99 21.53
CA VAL A 169 3.16 -4.73 20.86
C VAL A 169 4.41 -4.86 21.75
N ARG A 170 4.77 -3.79 22.46
CA ARG A 170 5.89 -3.80 23.42
C ARG A 170 5.64 -4.65 24.66
N ALA A 171 4.38 -4.82 25.06
CA ALA A 171 4.00 -5.64 26.20
C ALA A 171 4.15 -7.15 25.92
N VAL A 172 4.29 -7.56 24.65
CA VAL A 172 4.59 -8.95 24.30
C VAL A 172 6.04 -9.26 24.59
N GLU A 173 6.29 -9.83 25.78
CA GLU A 173 7.65 -10.08 26.28
C GLU A 173 8.44 -11.10 25.46
N ASN A 174 7.76 -12.15 24.96
CA ASN A 174 8.40 -13.23 24.22
C ASN A 174 7.63 -13.59 22.92
N PRO A 175 8.06 -13.05 21.76
CA PRO A 175 7.42 -13.35 20.49
C PRO A 175 7.42 -14.85 20.09
N LEU A 176 8.34 -15.64 20.64
CA LEU A 176 8.42 -17.09 20.38
C LEU A 176 7.26 -17.88 21.01
N THR A 177 6.57 -17.30 21.98
CA THR A 177 5.45 -17.94 22.69
C THR A 177 4.08 -17.47 22.25
N VAL A 178 4.00 -16.57 21.27
CA VAL A 178 2.73 -16.15 20.70
C VAL A 178 2.05 -17.33 20.04
N GLU A 179 0.84 -17.63 20.46
CA GLU A 179 0.06 -18.75 19.95
C GLU A 179 -0.63 -18.40 18.64
N VAL A 180 -0.79 -19.41 17.79
CA VAL A 180 -1.46 -19.32 16.50
C VAL A 180 -2.55 -20.37 16.42
N GLY A 181 -3.68 -20.06 15.80
CA GLY A 181 -4.75 -21.01 15.58
C GLY A 181 -4.42 -22.02 14.48
N ASP A 182 -5.14 -23.14 14.47
CA ASP A 182 -5.01 -24.13 13.40
C ASP A 182 -5.61 -23.60 12.09
N LYS A 183 -4.79 -23.54 11.05
CA LYS A 183 -5.18 -23.00 9.74
C LYS A 183 -6.40 -23.72 9.15
N THR A 184 -6.46 -25.04 9.26
CA THR A 184 -7.55 -25.82 8.67
C THR A 184 -8.87 -25.58 9.41
N GLU A 185 -8.80 -25.51 10.74
CA GLU A 185 -9.96 -25.22 11.58
C GLU A 185 -10.46 -23.79 11.33
N LEU A 186 -9.59 -22.80 11.31
CA LEU A 186 -9.93 -21.39 11.13
C LEU A 186 -10.56 -21.11 9.75
N LEU A 187 -10.01 -21.72 8.69
CA LEU A 187 -10.61 -21.66 7.35
C LEU A 187 -11.94 -22.43 7.31
N GLY A 188 -12.03 -23.60 7.93
CA GLY A 188 -13.24 -24.42 7.95
C GLY A 188 -14.40 -23.79 8.72
N SER A 189 -14.10 -23.05 9.79
CA SER A 189 -15.09 -22.33 10.60
C SER A 189 -15.48 -20.96 10.03
N GLY A 190 -14.71 -20.43 9.05
CA GLY A 190 -14.92 -19.10 8.48
C GLY A 190 -14.44 -17.94 9.35
N VAL A 191 -13.65 -18.21 10.40
CA VAL A 191 -12.96 -17.17 11.17
C VAL A 191 -11.88 -16.52 10.30
N VAL A 192 -11.19 -17.31 9.46
CA VAL A 192 -10.36 -16.80 8.38
C VAL A 192 -11.11 -17.02 7.06
N GLU A 193 -11.44 -15.95 6.38
CA GLU A 193 -12.11 -15.95 5.07
C GLU A 193 -11.12 -15.52 3.99
N ILE A 194 -11.02 -16.30 2.91
CA ILE A 194 -10.23 -15.91 1.74
C ILE A 194 -11.12 -15.06 0.83
N ILE A 195 -10.64 -13.87 0.49
CA ILE A 195 -11.34 -12.88 -0.33
C ILE A 195 -10.56 -12.59 -1.63
N GLY A 196 -11.22 -12.01 -2.62
CA GLY A 196 -10.64 -11.65 -3.92
C GLY A 196 -11.71 -10.99 -4.79
N ASP A 197 -12.13 -11.67 -5.85
CA ASP A 197 -13.00 -11.16 -6.92
C ASP A 197 -14.16 -10.26 -6.46
N ARG A 198 -14.81 -10.57 -5.34
CA ARG A 198 -15.92 -9.74 -4.81
C ARG A 198 -15.45 -8.34 -4.44
N VAL A 199 -14.28 -8.23 -3.83
CA VAL A 199 -13.69 -6.93 -3.45
C VAL A 199 -13.13 -6.24 -4.67
N ASP A 200 -12.41 -6.96 -5.54
CA ASP A 200 -11.87 -6.45 -6.80
C ASP A 200 -12.96 -5.77 -7.65
N GLN A 201 -14.11 -6.43 -7.83
CA GLN A 201 -15.22 -5.90 -8.63
C GLN A 201 -15.83 -4.64 -7.98
N ALA A 202 -16.02 -4.65 -6.66
CA ALA A 202 -16.53 -3.49 -5.94
C ALA A 202 -15.55 -2.30 -6.02
N TYR A 203 -14.24 -2.57 -5.89
CA TYR A 203 -13.21 -1.55 -6.02
C TYR A 203 -13.16 -0.95 -7.43
N LEU A 204 -13.19 -1.78 -8.47
CA LEU A 204 -13.23 -1.33 -9.86
C LEU A 204 -14.51 -0.52 -10.17
N GLU A 205 -15.64 -0.87 -9.57
CA GLU A 205 -16.87 -0.07 -9.74
C GLU A 205 -16.74 1.31 -9.11
N GLU A 206 -16.19 1.38 -7.89
CA GLU A 206 -15.91 2.66 -7.21
C GLU A 206 -14.94 3.53 -7.99
N MET A 207 -13.92 2.92 -8.63
CA MET A 207 -12.96 3.64 -9.46
C MET A 207 -13.58 4.35 -10.68
N LYS A 208 -14.78 3.99 -11.12
CA LYS A 208 -15.46 4.71 -12.20
C LYS A 208 -15.74 6.17 -11.82
N ALA A 209 -15.97 6.44 -10.55
CA ALA A 209 -16.24 7.79 -10.05
C ALA A 209 -15.04 8.74 -10.17
N VAL A 210 -13.80 8.22 -10.27
CA VAL A 210 -12.59 9.04 -10.48
C VAL A 210 -12.47 9.56 -11.92
N THR A 211 -13.17 8.97 -12.88
CA THR A 211 -13.20 9.44 -14.26
C THR A 211 -14.15 10.62 -14.39
N ILE A 212 -13.62 11.84 -14.36
CA ILE A 212 -14.45 13.07 -14.30
C ILE A 212 -15.17 13.35 -15.62
N ASN A 213 -14.51 13.09 -16.75
CA ASN A 213 -15.07 13.32 -18.09
C ASN A 213 -15.01 12.02 -18.93
N PRO A 214 -15.91 11.06 -18.68
CA PRO A 214 -15.88 9.76 -19.33
C PRO A 214 -16.10 9.85 -20.85
N GLU A 215 -16.86 10.82 -21.35
CA GLU A 215 -17.07 10.98 -22.79
C GLU A 215 -15.78 11.41 -23.50
N LEU A 216 -15.03 12.36 -22.93
CA LEU A 216 -13.73 12.76 -23.46
C LEU A 216 -12.73 11.60 -23.44
N VAL A 217 -12.68 10.85 -22.34
CA VAL A 217 -11.79 9.69 -22.24
C VAL A 217 -12.15 8.67 -23.31
N LYS A 218 -13.44 8.36 -23.51
CA LYS A 218 -13.91 7.44 -24.54
C LYS A 218 -13.54 7.88 -25.97
N GLU A 219 -13.64 9.18 -26.25
CA GLU A 219 -13.26 9.74 -27.56
C GLU A 219 -11.75 9.65 -27.81
N MET A 220 -10.95 9.93 -26.80
CA MET A 220 -9.49 10.06 -26.93
C MET A 220 -8.73 8.76 -26.66
N ALA A 221 -9.32 7.82 -25.95
CA ALA A 221 -8.61 6.64 -25.43
C ALA A 221 -7.97 5.76 -26.52
N GLU A 222 -8.58 5.69 -27.72
CA GLU A 222 -8.02 4.95 -28.85
C GLU A 222 -6.80 5.65 -29.48
N GLN A 223 -6.63 6.95 -29.22
CA GLN A 223 -5.54 7.76 -29.76
C GLN A 223 -4.34 7.83 -28.81
N VAL A 224 -4.48 7.36 -27.57
CA VAL A 224 -3.44 7.38 -26.54
C VAL A 224 -2.81 6.01 -26.41
N SER A 225 -1.51 5.93 -26.68
CA SER A 225 -0.69 4.73 -26.49
C SER A 225 0.05 4.79 -25.15
N ILE A 226 -0.18 3.79 -24.30
CA ILE A 226 0.36 3.72 -22.94
C ILE A 226 1.35 2.56 -22.86
N VAL A 227 2.53 2.81 -22.28
CA VAL A 227 3.39 1.74 -21.76
C VAL A 227 3.20 1.67 -20.24
N PHE A 228 2.94 0.48 -19.72
CA PHE A 228 2.70 0.26 -18.30
C PHE A 228 3.70 -0.72 -17.70
N THR A 229 4.23 -0.38 -16.53
CA THR A 229 5.05 -1.29 -15.72
C THR A 229 4.57 -1.33 -14.27
N PRO A 230 4.26 -2.52 -13.72
CA PRO A 230 3.96 -2.71 -12.31
C PRO A 230 5.23 -2.85 -11.45
N LEU A 231 6.43 -2.75 -12.01
CA LEU A 231 7.71 -2.98 -11.34
C LEU A 231 7.71 -4.26 -10.46
N HIS A 232 7.25 -5.38 -11.05
CA HIS A 232 7.10 -6.69 -10.38
C HIS A 232 6.11 -6.71 -9.19
N GLY A 233 5.26 -5.71 -9.06
CA GLY A 233 4.35 -5.52 -7.91
C GLY A 233 2.89 -5.84 -8.20
N THR A 234 2.04 -5.31 -7.33
CA THR A 234 0.59 -5.54 -7.29
C THR A 234 -0.20 -4.81 -8.37
N GLY A 235 0.40 -3.77 -8.98
CA GLY A 235 -0.30 -2.91 -9.96
C GLY A 235 -0.76 -3.61 -11.24
N MET A 236 -0.23 -4.81 -11.54
CA MET A 236 -0.50 -5.49 -12.81
C MET A 236 -1.99 -5.78 -13.03
N TYR A 237 -2.61 -6.46 -12.09
CA TYR A 237 -3.97 -6.98 -12.27
C TYR A 237 -5.02 -5.89 -12.30
N LEU A 238 -5.10 -5.08 -11.27
CA LEU A 238 -6.12 -4.02 -11.15
C LEU A 238 -5.78 -2.80 -11.99
N GLY A 239 -4.50 -2.46 -12.15
CA GLY A 239 -4.08 -1.32 -12.97
C GLY A 239 -4.50 -1.48 -14.43
N LEU A 240 -4.27 -2.66 -15.03
CA LEU A 240 -4.75 -2.94 -16.39
C LEU A 240 -6.26 -2.94 -16.48
N LYS A 241 -6.96 -3.55 -15.53
CA LYS A 241 -8.43 -3.55 -15.52
C LYS A 241 -8.99 -2.15 -15.42
N ALA A 242 -8.42 -1.30 -14.56
CA ALA A 242 -8.85 0.08 -14.40
C ALA A 242 -8.63 0.92 -15.67
N LEU A 243 -7.46 0.81 -16.30
CA LEU A 243 -7.16 1.49 -17.56
C LEU A 243 -8.11 1.04 -18.68
N ASN A 244 -8.32 -0.28 -18.82
CA ASN A 244 -9.25 -0.81 -19.82
C ASN A 244 -10.70 -0.38 -19.55
N GLN A 245 -11.13 -0.39 -18.28
CA GLN A 245 -12.45 0.07 -17.88
C GLN A 245 -12.67 1.55 -18.17
N ALA A 246 -11.63 2.37 -18.04
CA ALA A 246 -11.66 3.77 -18.41
C ALA A 246 -11.73 4.00 -19.93
N GLY A 247 -11.43 2.98 -20.73
CA GLY A 247 -11.50 3.00 -22.19
C GLY A 247 -10.17 2.90 -22.91
N PHE A 248 -9.04 2.91 -22.21
CA PHE A 248 -7.71 2.79 -22.82
C PHE A 248 -7.44 1.34 -23.22
N ASN A 249 -7.32 1.08 -24.51
CA ASN A 249 -7.13 -0.26 -25.06
C ASN A 249 -5.73 -0.46 -25.68
N THR A 250 -5.02 0.63 -25.98
CA THR A 250 -3.65 0.59 -26.52
C THR A 250 -2.65 0.66 -25.36
N ILE A 251 -2.55 -0.45 -24.64
CA ILE A 251 -1.66 -0.58 -23.47
C ILE A 251 -0.61 -1.65 -23.76
N HIS A 252 0.65 -1.26 -23.68
CA HIS A 252 1.81 -2.12 -23.84
C HIS A 252 2.45 -2.37 -22.49
N VAL A 253 2.40 -3.60 -22.01
CA VAL A 253 3.00 -3.97 -20.72
C VAL A 253 4.47 -4.29 -20.91
N VAL A 254 5.30 -3.90 -19.95
CA VAL A 254 6.70 -4.33 -19.88
C VAL A 254 6.72 -5.77 -19.35
N GLU A 255 6.76 -6.74 -20.25
CA GLU A 255 6.59 -8.18 -19.95
C GLU A 255 7.61 -8.68 -18.93
N GLU A 256 8.85 -8.19 -18.98
CA GLU A 256 9.92 -8.54 -18.04
C GLU A 256 9.62 -8.11 -16.60
N GLN A 257 8.74 -7.12 -16.43
CA GLN A 257 8.34 -6.55 -15.13
C GLN A 257 6.90 -6.89 -14.74
N ALA A 258 6.15 -7.56 -15.62
CA ALA A 258 4.73 -7.88 -15.43
C ALA A 258 4.52 -8.95 -14.34
N LYS A 259 5.44 -9.91 -14.23
CA LYS A 259 5.36 -10.96 -13.23
C LYS A 259 5.78 -10.44 -11.87
N ALA A 260 4.94 -10.72 -10.87
CA ALA A 260 5.26 -10.47 -9.47
C ALA A 260 6.54 -11.24 -9.06
N ASP A 261 7.52 -10.52 -8.52
CA ASP A 261 8.81 -11.10 -8.14
C ASP A 261 9.45 -10.28 -7.01
N GLY A 262 9.65 -10.93 -5.86
CA GLY A 262 10.23 -10.29 -4.68
C GLY A 262 11.71 -9.92 -4.78
N ASP A 263 12.42 -10.46 -5.78
CA ASP A 263 13.82 -10.11 -6.05
C ASP A 263 13.98 -8.84 -6.88
N PHE A 264 12.89 -8.36 -7.52
CA PHE A 264 12.90 -7.20 -8.43
C PHE A 264 14.06 -7.24 -9.44
N PRO A 265 14.22 -8.33 -10.22
CA PRO A 265 15.47 -8.64 -10.94
C PRO A 265 15.87 -7.61 -12.01
N THR A 266 14.96 -6.75 -12.45
CA THR A 266 15.21 -5.76 -13.50
C THR A 266 15.55 -4.37 -12.95
N VAL A 267 15.43 -4.14 -11.65
CA VAL A 267 15.65 -2.82 -11.02
C VAL A 267 16.37 -2.97 -9.69
N LYS A 268 17.23 -2.02 -9.35
CA LYS A 268 17.88 -1.99 -8.02
C LYS A 268 16.92 -1.57 -6.90
N SER A 269 15.99 -0.70 -7.24
CA SER A 269 14.91 -0.24 -6.37
C SER A 269 13.68 -0.05 -7.21
N PRO A 270 12.54 -0.67 -6.85
CA PRO A 270 11.28 -0.57 -7.60
C PRO A 270 10.54 0.74 -7.29
N ASN A 271 11.25 1.88 -7.46
CA ASN A 271 10.70 3.21 -7.18
C ASN A 271 10.38 3.94 -8.49
N PRO A 272 9.10 4.22 -8.79
CA PRO A 272 8.66 4.88 -10.02
C PRO A 272 9.04 6.37 -10.08
N GLU A 273 9.61 6.95 -9.04
CA GLU A 273 10.22 8.29 -9.07
C GLU A 273 11.64 8.28 -9.65
N SER A 274 12.23 7.10 -9.79
CA SER A 274 13.58 6.93 -10.35
C SER A 274 13.52 6.75 -11.87
N ALA A 275 14.34 7.51 -12.60
CA ALA A 275 14.46 7.35 -14.05
C ALA A 275 14.87 5.93 -14.45
N ALA A 276 15.75 5.29 -13.68
CA ALA A 276 16.23 3.92 -13.93
C ALA A 276 15.13 2.86 -13.84
N ALA A 277 14.06 3.09 -13.05
CA ALA A 277 12.93 2.18 -12.99
C ALA A 277 12.16 2.10 -14.32
N PHE A 278 12.27 3.12 -15.17
CA PHE A 278 11.63 3.20 -16.47
C PHE A 278 12.51 2.75 -17.65
N ASP A 279 13.72 2.27 -17.44
CA ASP A 279 14.63 1.95 -18.56
C ASP A 279 14.03 0.95 -19.56
N LEU A 280 13.41 -0.14 -19.10
CA LEU A 280 12.73 -1.11 -19.97
C LEU A 280 11.44 -0.53 -20.58
N ALA A 281 10.67 0.20 -19.79
CA ALA A 281 9.47 0.86 -20.27
C ALA A 281 9.79 1.88 -21.39
N GLU A 282 10.87 2.64 -21.25
CA GLU A 282 11.29 3.61 -22.27
C GLU A 282 11.79 2.91 -23.55
N GLN A 283 12.49 1.77 -23.42
CA GLN A 283 12.89 0.97 -24.59
C GLN A 283 11.67 0.45 -25.34
N LEU A 284 10.66 -0.03 -24.63
CA LEU A 284 9.39 -0.47 -25.23
C LEU A 284 8.65 0.71 -25.87
N ALA A 285 8.55 1.83 -25.15
CA ALA A 285 7.86 3.02 -25.60
C ALA A 285 8.44 3.57 -26.92
N LYS A 286 9.77 3.57 -27.07
CA LYS A 286 10.43 3.95 -28.33
C LYS A 286 10.09 3.03 -29.52
N LYS A 287 9.80 1.74 -29.26
CA LYS A 287 9.41 0.78 -30.30
C LYS A 287 7.97 0.95 -30.75
N VAL A 288 7.06 1.27 -29.81
CA VAL A 288 5.63 1.38 -30.07
C VAL A 288 5.16 2.84 -30.21
N GLU A 289 6.09 3.78 -30.12
CA GLU A 289 5.85 5.22 -30.16
C GLU A 289 4.79 5.70 -29.13
N ALA A 290 4.84 5.15 -27.91
CA ALA A 290 3.89 5.46 -26.87
C ALA A 290 3.89 6.96 -26.49
N ASP A 291 2.72 7.46 -26.08
CA ASP A 291 2.56 8.85 -25.65
C ASP A 291 2.95 9.04 -24.20
N ILE A 292 2.65 8.05 -23.34
CA ILE A 292 2.89 8.09 -21.90
C ILE A 292 3.34 6.73 -21.37
N LEU A 293 4.24 6.75 -20.41
CA LEU A 293 4.67 5.60 -19.63
C LEU A 293 4.18 5.78 -18.21
N LEU A 294 3.58 4.75 -17.66
CA LEU A 294 3.08 4.71 -16.29
C LEU A 294 3.80 3.58 -15.53
N GLY A 295 4.20 3.84 -14.32
CA GLY A 295 4.82 2.84 -13.45
C GLY A 295 4.31 2.95 -12.03
N THR A 296 4.05 1.80 -11.38
CA THR A 296 3.69 1.73 -9.96
C THR A 296 4.79 1.04 -9.17
N ASP A 297 4.93 1.39 -7.89
CA ASP A 297 5.78 0.63 -6.97
C ASP A 297 5.12 -0.70 -6.55
N PRO A 298 5.82 -1.57 -5.79
CA PRO A 298 5.33 -2.92 -5.53
C PRO A 298 3.96 -3.04 -4.86
N ASP A 299 3.61 -2.12 -3.97
CA ASP A 299 2.28 -2.09 -3.32
C ASP A 299 1.32 -1.08 -3.97
N ALA A 300 1.76 -0.46 -5.08
CA ALA A 300 0.98 0.42 -5.96
C ALA A 300 0.26 1.58 -5.24
N ASP A 301 0.87 2.11 -4.18
CA ASP A 301 0.43 3.36 -3.54
C ASP A 301 1.14 4.59 -4.15
N ARG A 302 2.10 4.38 -5.06
CA ARG A 302 2.83 5.41 -5.83
C ARG A 302 2.67 5.21 -7.32
N LEU A 303 2.62 6.32 -8.04
CA LEU A 303 2.59 6.37 -9.50
C LEU A 303 3.68 7.30 -10.02
N GLY A 304 4.51 6.82 -10.94
CA GLY A 304 5.40 7.63 -11.74
C GLY A 304 4.95 7.68 -13.19
N ALA A 305 5.28 8.75 -13.89
CA ALA A 305 4.95 8.94 -15.29
C ALA A 305 6.11 9.56 -16.09
N LYS A 306 6.33 9.05 -17.31
CA LYS A 306 7.12 9.73 -18.35
C LYS A 306 6.20 10.10 -19.50
N VAL A 307 6.42 11.25 -20.10
CA VAL A 307 5.66 11.75 -21.24
C VAL A 307 6.57 11.93 -22.46
N ARG A 308 6.03 11.64 -23.66
CA ARG A 308 6.73 11.87 -24.91
C ARG A 308 6.85 13.36 -25.20
N THR A 309 8.06 13.83 -25.42
CA THR A 309 8.32 15.23 -25.81
C THR A 309 8.09 15.44 -27.31
N SER A 310 8.01 16.70 -27.73
CA SER A 310 7.94 17.05 -29.17
C SER A 310 9.16 16.59 -29.98
N LYS A 311 10.26 16.23 -29.32
CA LYS A 311 11.49 15.69 -29.95
C LYS A 311 11.48 14.16 -30.05
N GLY A 312 10.46 13.50 -29.46
CA GLY A 312 10.36 12.04 -29.43
C GLY A 312 11.08 11.37 -28.25
N ASP A 313 11.74 12.14 -27.39
CA ASP A 313 12.33 11.64 -26.14
C ASP A 313 11.25 11.56 -25.05
N TYR A 314 11.54 10.84 -23.95
CA TYR A 314 10.65 10.70 -22.82
C TYR A 314 11.17 11.44 -21.58
N GLN A 315 10.34 12.31 -21.04
CA GLN A 315 10.66 13.10 -19.84
C GLN A 315 9.92 12.54 -18.62
N LEU A 316 10.68 12.22 -17.56
CA LEU A 316 10.11 11.86 -16.27
C LEU A 316 9.50 13.11 -15.63
N LEU A 317 8.25 12.98 -15.18
CA LEU A 317 7.58 14.01 -14.40
C LEU A 317 7.88 13.76 -12.91
N THR A 318 8.11 14.82 -12.16
CA THR A 318 8.17 14.73 -10.69
C THR A 318 6.77 14.55 -10.11
N GLY A 319 6.65 14.00 -8.90
CA GLY A 319 5.37 13.88 -8.19
C GLY A 319 4.64 15.23 -8.08
N ASN A 320 5.37 16.30 -7.80
CA ASN A 320 4.81 17.67 -7.76
C ASN A 320 4.26 18.16 -9.11
N GLN A 321 4.91 17.79 -10.22
CA GLN A 321 4.40 18.10 -11.56
C GLN A 321 3.13 17.31 -11.87
N ILE A 322 3.13 16.00 -11.57
CA ILE A 322 1.95 15.15 -11.75
C ILE A 322 0.79 15.67 -10.92
N ALA A 323 1.00 15.94 -9.64
CA ALA A 323 -0.02 16.45 -8.74
C ALA A 323 -0.61 17.79 -9.23
N SER A 324 0.25 18.72 -9.68
CA SER A 324 -0.20 20.02 -10.20
C SER A 324 -1.04 19.88 -11.46
N LEU A 325 -0.61 19.03 -12.41
CA LEU A 325 -1.35 18.76 -13.65
C LEU A 325 -2.71 18.11 -13.37
N MET A 326 -2.73 17.13 -12.46
CA MET A 326 -3.96 16.45 -12.06
C MET A 326 -4.92 17.40 -11.35
N LEU A 327 -4.41 18.23 -10.44
CA LEU A 327 -5.23 19.20 -9.71
C LEU A 327 -5.89 20.22 -10.67
N ASP A 328 -5.09 20.81 -11.57
CA ASP A 328 -5.62 21.74 -12.57
C ASP A 328 -6.68 21.10 -13.46
N TYR A 329 -6.41 19.87 -13.94
CA TYR A 329 -7.38 19.11 -14.73
C TYR A 329 -8.68 18.85 -13.96
N ILE A 330 -8.59 18.39 -12.70
CA ILE A 330 -9.76 18.09 -11.85
C ILE A 330 -10.62 19.34 -11.67
N LEU A 331 -9.99 20.47 -11.34
CA LEU A 331 -10.69 21.71 -11.07
C LEU A 331 -11.35 22.28 -12.35
N ASN A 332 -10.60 22.29 -13.46
CA ASN A 332 -11.12 22.77 -14.73
C ASN A 332 -12.27 21.90 -15.25
N ALA A 333 -12.11 20.59 -15.26
CA ALA A 333 -13.14 19.67 -15.73
C ALA A 333 -14.42 19.76 -14.88
N LYS A 334 -14.28 19.83 -13.54
CA LYS A 334 -15.43 20.02 -12.65
C LYS A 334 -16.10 21.38 -12.83
N LEU A 335 -15.33 22.44 -13.12
CA LEU A 335 -15.87 23.76 -13.43
C LEU A 335 -16.70 23.76 -14.73
N GLU A 336 -16.15 23.18 -15.81
CA GLU A 336 -16.83 23.03 -17.10
C GLU A 336 -18.14 22.23 -17.01
N LEU A 337 -18.13 21.18 -16.17
CA LEU A 337 -19.30 20.34 -15.90
C LEU A 337 -20.29 20.95 -14.88
N ASN A 338 -20.02 22.14 -14.35
CA ASN A 338 -20.79 22.77 -13.26
C ASN A 338 -20.87 21.90 -11.99
N GLN A 339 -19.80 21.14 -11.70
CA GLN A 339 -19.68 20.22 -10.56
C GLN A 339 -18.64 20.70 -9.53
N LEU A 340 -17.99 21.85 -9.74
CA LEU A 340 -17.00 22.38 -8.82
C LEU A 340 -17.68 22.91 -7.55
N PRO A 341 -17.45 22.28 -6.36
CA PRO A 341 -18.08 22.73 -5.12
C PRO A 341 -17.45 24.03 -4.63
N LYS A 342 -18.27 24.92 -4.08
CA LYS A 342 -17.80 26.21 -3.55
C LYS A 342 -16.93 26.09 -2.32
N ASN A 343 -17.09 25.01 -1.55
CA ASN A 343 -16.29 24.65 -0.37
C ASN A 343 -15.28 23.56 -0.68
N GLY A 344 -14.89 23.40 -1.95
CA GLY A 344 -13.89 22.42 -2.37
C GLY A 344 -12.53 22.68 -1.75
N VAL A 345 -11.79 21.60 -1.46
CA VAL A 345 -10.47 21.67 -0.86
C VAL A 345 -9.56 20.60 -1.45
N ALA A 346 -8.29 20.94 -1.64
CA ALA A 346 -7.23 19.95 -1.82
C ALA A 346 -6.39 19.88 -0.53
N VAL A 347 -5.94 18.68 -0.17
CA VAL A 347 -5.08 18.44 0.99
C VAL A 347 -3.69 18.02 0.52
N LYS A 348 -2.65 18.71 0.97
CA LYS A 348 -1.27 18.42 0.60
C LYS A 348 -0.34 18.34 1.81
N SER A 349 0.72 17.58 1.72
CA SER A 349 1.75 17.60 2.77
C SER A 349 2.62 18.87 2.67
N ILE A 350 3.24 19.25 3.80
CA ILE A 350 4.15 20.42 3.90
C ILE A 350 5.38 20.33 2.98
N VAL A 351 5.72 19.14 2.50
CA VAL A 351 6.85 18.92 1.57
C VAL A 351 6.42 19.00 0.10
N SER A 352 5.12 19.09 -0.16
CA SER A 352 4.57 19.19 -1.50
C SER A 352 4.57 20.63 -2.02
N THR A 353 4.44 20.80 -3.34
CA THR A 353 4.59 22.10 -4.00
C THR A 353 3.53 23.13 -3.59
N ASN A 354 3.97 24.37 -3.34
CA ASN A 354 3.09 25.52 -3.14
C ASN A 354 2.45 26.01 -4.46
N PHE A 355 2.82 25.45 -5.62
CA PHE A 355 2.15 25.75 -6.87
C PHE A 355 0.68 25.34 -6.86
N ALA A 356 0.33 24.31 -6.09
CA ALA A 356 -1.05 23.90 -5.85
C ALA A 356 -1.91 25.00 -5.23
N ASP A 357 -1.34 25.82 -4.32
CA ASP A 357 -2.07 26.95 -3.71
C ASP A 357 -2.44 27.99 -4.76
N ALA A 358 -1.53 28.26 -5.71
CA ALA A 358 -1.80 29.20 -6.81
C ALA A 358 -2.88 28.65 -7.75
N ILE A 359 -2.85 27.36 -8.08
CA ILE A 359 -3.89 26.70 -8.89
C ILE A 359 -5.25 26.83 -8.20
N LEU A 360 -5.35 26.40 -6.93
CA LEU A 360 -6.62 26.47 -6.18
C LEU A 360 -7.15 27.89 -6.06
N SER A 361 -6.29 28.87 -5.77
CA SER A 361 -6.67 30.28 -5.69
C SER A 361 -7.26 30.81 -7.00
N HIS A 362 -6.78 30.33 -8.15
CA HIS A 362 -7.35 30.68 -9.47
C HIS A 362 -8.83 30.28 -9.58
N TYR A 363 -9.22 29.16 -8.95
CA TYR A 363 -10.61 28.67 -8.90
C TYR A 363 -11.40 29.17 -7.68
N GLY A 364 -10.80 30.05 -6.85
CA GLY A 364 -11.43 30.57 -5.63
C GLY A 364 -11.52 29.54 -4.50
N LEU A 365 -10.65 28.55 -4.52
CA LEU A 365 -10.55 27.48 -3.53
C LEU A 365 -9.26 27.59 -2.72
N GLU A 366 -9.09 26.74 -1.72
CA GLU A 366 -7.92 26.71 -0.83
C GLU A 366 -7.28 25.34 -0.73
N ALA A 367 -5.97 25.31 -0.41
CA ALA A 367 -5.27 24.12 0.03
C ALA A 367 -5.29 24.02 1.55
N VAL A 368 -5.38 22.78 2.05
CA VAL A 368 -5.10 22.46 3.46
C VAL A 368 -3.78 21.73 3.51
N GLU A 369 -2.87 22.25 4.33
CA GLU A 369 -1.53 21.72 4.49
C GLU A 369 -1.44 20.86 5.74
N VAL A 370 -0.90 19.65 5.61
CA VAL A 370 -0.75 18.66 6.69
C VAL A 370 0.70 18.21 6.81
N LEU A 371 1.04 17.52 7.89
CA LEU A 371 2.35 16.89 8.06
C LEU A 371 2.58 15.79 7.01
N THR A 372 3.85 15.41 6.83
CA THR A 372 4.24 14.33 5.90
C THR A 372 3.67 13.00 6.33
N GLY A 373 2.98 12.33 5.42
CA GLY A 373 2.35 11.02 5.62
C GLY A 373 0.87 11.03 5.22
N PHE A 374 0.49 10.12 4.36
CA PHE A 374 -0.89 10.00 3.83
C PHE A 374 -1.95 9.87 4.94
N LYS A 375 -1.58 9.37 6.14
CA LYS A 375 -2.47 9.30 7.30
C LYS A 375 -3.06 10.67 7.71
N PHE A 376 -2.27 11.74 7.61
CA PHE A 376 -2.76 13.10 7.92
C PHE A 376 -3.72 13.65 6.86
N ILE A 377 -3.59 13.17 5.61
CA ILE A 377 -4.56 13.43 4.55
C ILE A 377 -5.85 12.66 4.83
N ALA A 378 -5.74 11.38 5.23
CA ALA A 378 -6.88 10.54 5.59
C ALA A 378 -7.69 11.12 6.77
N GLU A 379 -7.01 11.61 7.83
CA GLU A 379 -7.67 12.30 8.95
C GLU A 379 -8.51 13.50 8.48
N LYS A 380 -8.01 14.28 7.51
CA LYS A 380 -8.75 15.40 6.95
C LYS A 380 -9.93 14.96 6.09
N ILE A 381 -9.79 13.88 5.33
CA ILE A 381 -10.90 13.31 4.57
C ILE A 381 -12.01 12.89 5.54
N GLN A 382 -11.68 12.15 6.59
CA GLN A 382 -12.64 11.72 7.61
C GLN A 382 -13.31 12.90 8.30
N GLU A 383 -12.54 13.91 8.74
CA GLU A 383 -13.09 15.16 9.33
C GLU A 383 -14.12 15.81 8.42
N TYR A 384 -13.85 15.89 7.12
CA TYR A 384 -14.77 16.51 6.17
C TYR A 384 -16.00 15.67 5.87
N GLU A 385 -15.87 14.35 5.85
CA GLU A 385 -16.99 13.42 5.71
C GLU A 385 -17.94 13.50 6.93
N GLU A 386 -17.39 13.57 8.15
CA GLU A 386 -18.16 13.64 9.38
C GLU A 386 -18.85 15.01 9.59
N THR A 387 -18.13 16.10 9.26
CA THR A 387 -18.61 17.47 9.54
C THR A 387 -19.38 18.10 8.38
N GLY A 388 -19.15 17.65 7.16
CA GLY A 388 -19.66 18.30 5.94
C GLY A 388 -19.09 19.70 5.71
N SER A 389 -18.03 20.09 6.43
CA SER A 389 -17.47 21.44 6.40
C SER A 389 -16.79 21.79 5.08
N LYS A 390 -16.15 20.82 4.46
CA LYS A 390 -15.45 20.93 3.17
C LYS A 390 -15.80 19.75 2.26
N THR A 391 -15.59 19.93 0.96
CA THR A 391 -15.67 18.86 -0.03
C THR A 391 -14.27 18.53 -0.51
N PHE A 392 -13.79 17.35 -0.16
CA PHE A 392 -12.48 16.86 -0.59
C PHE A 392 -12.45 16.63 -2.10
N LEU A 393 -11.44 17.17 -2.78
CA LEU A 393 -11.26 17.06 -4.24
C LEU A 393 -10.06 16.21 -4.61
N MET A 394 -8.94 16.43 -3.95
CA MET A 394 -7.69 15.70 -4.19
C MET A 394 -6.78 15.82 -2.97
N GLY A 395 -6.03 14.75 -2.70
CA GLY A 395 -4.91 14.74 -1.75
C GLY A 395 -3.64 14.19 -2.38
N PHE A 396 -2.50 14.76 -2.01
CA PHE A 396 -1.20 14.31 -2.53
C PHE A 396 -0.03 14.67 -1.60
N GLU A 397 1.05 13.88 -1.77
CA GLU A 397 2.31 14.07 -1.08
C GLU A 397 3.49 14.00 -2.05
#